data_59344aeef2eed62a130f1058bc8f927f
#
_entry.id   59344aeef2eed62a130f1058bc8f927f
#
_cell.length_a   1.000
_cell.length_b   1.000
_cell.length_c   1.000
_cell.angle_alpha   90.00
_cell.angle_beta   90.00
_cell.angle_gamma   90.00
#
_symmetry.space_group_name_H-M   'P 1'
#
loop_
_entity.id
_entity.type
_entity.pdbx_description
1 polymer ?
#
loop_
_entity_poly.entity_id
_entity_poly.type
_entity_poly.pdbx_seq_one_letter_code
_entity_poly.pdbx_strand_id
1 'polypeptide(L)'
;MITMVERLLEQDDWGLELPYLRRIREEGHQEGRREGEAEMLLRLLRLRFGPLPTGAVARVQAADPETLLHWSEQVLTAATLDEVFAA
;
A
#
# COMPACT_ATOMS: atom_id res chain seq x y z
N MET A 1 4.92 -36.54 -8.25
CA MET A 1 6.34 -36.56 -7.97
C MET A 1 6.88 -35.15 -7.97
N ILE A 2 7.54 -34.73 -6.91
CA ILE A 2 8.10 -33.38 -6.80
C ILE A 2 9.38 -33.32 -7.64
N THR A 3 9.45 -32.35 -8.53
CA THR A 3 10.64 -32.13 -9.33
C THR A 3 11.74 -31.50 -8.48
N MET A 4 12.97 -31.52 -8.98
CA MET A 4 14.10 -30.91 -8.31
C MET A 4 13.90 -29.40 -8.17
N VAL A 5 13.29 -28.77 -9.16
CA VAL A 5 12.97 -27.33 -9.13
C VAL A 5 11.96 -27.01 -8.04
N GLU A 6 10.91 -27.82 -7.93
CA GLU A 6 9.89 -27.64 -6.89
C GLU A 6 10.50 -27.79 -5.50
N ARG A 7 11.41 -28.77 -5.35
CA ARG A 7 12.11 -28.97 -4.09
C ARG A 7 12.99 -27.78 -3.73
N LEU A 8 13.64 -27.17 -4.71
CA LEU A 8 14.44 -25.97 -4.49
C LEU A 8 13.58 -24.78 -4.07
N LEU A 9 12.39 -24.64 -4.65
CA LEU A 9 11.46 -23.59 -4.29
C LEU A 9 10.88 -23.78 -2.90
N GLU A 10 10.64 -25.02 -2.52
CA GLU A 10 10.13 -25.33 -1.18
C GLU A 10 11.16 -25.09 -0.08
N GLN A 11 12.43 -25.11 -0.44
CA GLN A 11 13.53 -24.94 0.51
C GLN A 11 14.21 -23.60 0.35
N ASP A 12 13.41 -22.54 0.28
CA ASP A 12 13.90 -21.16 0.24
C ASP A 12 14.85 -20.85 1.39
N ASP A 13 14.69 -21.54 2.49
CA ASP A 13 15.40 -21.28 3.72
C ASP A 13 16.72 -22.04 3.83
N TRP A 14 17.22 -22.58 2.75
CA TRP A 14 18.51 -23.30 2.74
C TRP A 14 19.69 -22.45 3.19
N GLY A 15 19.47 -21.17 3.46
CA GLY A 15 20.55 -20.24 3.66
C GLY A 15 21.16 -19.73 2.36
N LEU A 16 20.56 -20.12 1.25
CA LEU A 16 20.97 -19.68 -0.07
C LEU A 16 20.25 -18.42 -0.50
N GLU A 17 19.31 -17.97 0.27
CA GLU A 17 18.63 -16.73 -0.03
C GLU A 17 19.60 -15.56 0.15
N LEU A 18 19.87 -14.87 -0.95
CA LEU A 18 20.78 -13.73 -0.95
C LEU A 18 20.12 -12.54 -0.29
N PRO A 19 20.86 -11.78 0.52
CA PRO A 19 20.28 -10.62 1.23
C PRO A 19 19.59 -9.63 0.30
N TYR A 20 20.10 -9.42 -0.92
CA TYR A 20 19.46 -8.50 -1.85
C TYR A 20 18.13 -9.03 -2.38
N LEU A 21 17.96 -10.35 -2.51
CA LEU A 21 16.70 -10.95 -2.93
C LEU A 21 15.64 -10.78 -1.85
N ARG A 22 16.03 -10.95 -0.60
CA ARG A 22 15.13 -10.70 0.53
C ARG A 22 14.68 -9.24 0.54
N ARG A 23 15.60 -8.31 0.31
CA ARG A 23 15.30 -6.90 0.27
C ARG A 23 14.31 -6.56 -0.85
N ILE A 24 14.52 -7.11 -2.05
CA ILE A 24 13.62 -6.92 -3.17
C ILE A 24 12.23 -7.43 -2.86
N ARG A 25 12.13 -8.60 -2.22
CA ARG A 25 10.86 -9.18 -1.83
C ARG A 25 10.15 -8.31 -0.80
N GLU A 26 10.86 -7.84 0.21
CA GLU A 26 10.30 -6.99 1.25
C GLU A 26 9.85 -5.64 0.69
N GLU A 27 10.65 -5.03 -0.18
CA GLU A 27 10.29 -3.77 -0.84
C GLU A 27 9.05 -3.92 -1.71
N GLY A 28 8.97 -5.00 -2.49
CA GLY A 28 7.79 -5.30 -3.30
C GLY A 28 6.56 -5.54 -2.45
N HIS A 29 6.71 -6.21 -1.32
CA HIS A 29 5.62 -6.47 -0.40
C HIS A 29 5.11 -5.18 0.24
N GLN A 30 6.01 -4.31 0.67
CA GLN A 30 5.67 -3.02 1.24
C GLN A 30 5.00 -2.11 0.22
N GLU A 31 5.49 -2.10 -1.02
CA GLU A 31 4.90 -1.29 -2.08
C GLU A 31 3.49 -1.76 -2.45
N GLY A 32 3.27 -3.07 -2.55
CA GLY A 32 1.95 -3.63 -2.78
C GLY A 32 0.98 -3.29 -1.66
N ARG A 33 1.46 -3.31 -0.42
CA ARG A 33 0.67 -2.94 0.74
C ARG A 33 0.29 -1.46 0.71
N ARG A 34 1.24 -0.60 0.37
CA ARG A 34 1.00 0.84 0.24
C ARG A 34 -0.04 1.13 -0.84
N GLU A 35 0.07 0.46 -1.98
CA GLU A 35 -0.90 0.60 -3.06
C GLU A 35 -2.30 0.18 -2.63
N GLY A 36 -2.41 -0.92 -1.89
CA GLY A 36 -3.67 -1.38 -1.33
C GLY A 36 -4.27 -0.40 -0.34
N GLU A 37 -3.44 0.18 0.52
CA GLU A 37 -3.87 1.21 1.47
C GLU A 37 -4.36 2.46 0.74
N ALA A 38 -3.66 2.88 -0.32
CA ALA A 38 -4.05 4.03 -1.13
C ALA A 38 -5.39 3.79 -1.82
N GLU A 39 -5.60 2.63 -2.39
CA GLU A 39 -6.86 2.27 -3.04
C GLU A 39 -8.02 2.26 -2.05
N MET A 40 -7.80 1.69 -0.87
CA MET A 40 -8.81 1.68 0.19
C MET A 40 -9.18 3.10 0.60
N LEU A 41 -8.20 3.95 0.80
CA LEU A 41 -8.43 5.34 1.16
C LEU A 41 -9.22 6.07 0.07
N LEU A 42 -8.85 5.88 -1.20
CA LEU A 42 -9.58 6.49 -2.31
C LEU A 42 -11.03 6.05 -2.33
N ARG A 43 -11.29 4.79 -2.05
CA ARG A 43 -12.65 4.27 -1.99
C ARG A 43 -13.46 4.92 -0.86
N LEU A 44 -12.87 5.05 0.32
CA LEU A 44 -13.52 5.69 1.46
C LEU A 44 -13.81 7.17 1.17
N LEU A 45 -12.87 7.86 0.55
CA LEU A 45 -13.06 9.27 0.18
C LEU A 45 -14.20 9.44 -0.83
N ARG A 46 -14.28 8.57 -1.83
CA ARG A 46 -15.37 8.61 -2.82
C ARG A 46 -16.73 8.31 -2.20
N LEU A 47 -16.78 7.38 -1.28
CA LEU A 47 -18.02 7.03 -0.59
C LEU A 47 -18.52 8.17 0.27
N ARG A 48 -17.62 8.90 0.89
CA ARG A 48 -17.99 9.97 1.81
C ARG A 48 -18.17 11.32 1.14
N PHE A 49 -17.29 11.67 0.21
CA PHE A 49 -17.26 13.01 -0.40
C PHE A 49 -17.66 13.03 -1.88
N GLY A 50 -17.93 11.86 -2.48
CA GLY A 50 -18.29 11.75 -3.88
C GLY A 50 -17.07 11.73 -4.80
N PRO A 51 -17.25 12.09 -6.08
CA PRO A 51 -16.14 12.05 -7.05
C PRO A 51 -14.97 12.90 -6.59
N LEU A 52 -13.76 12.36 -6.74
CA LEU A 52 -12.55 13.05 -6.30
C LEU A 52 -11.91 13.81 -7.45
N PRO A 53 -11.36 15.01 -7.18
CA PRO A 53 -10.53 15.71 -8.16
C PRO A 53 -9.29 14.88 -8.51
N THR A 54 -8.79 15.03 -9.73
CA THR A 54 -7.58 14.32 -10.19
C THR A 54 -6.39 14.59 -9.27
N GLY A 55 -6.24 15.81 -8.78
CA GLY A 55 -5.16 16.17 -7.87
C GLY A 55 -5.25 15.42 -6.53
N ALA A 56 -6.44 15.18 -6.02
CA ALA A 56 -6.63 14.42 -4.78
C ALA A 56 -6.22 12.96 -4.98
N VAL A 57 -6.62 12.36 -6.09
CA VAL A 57 -6.23 10.99 -6.42
C VAL A 57 -4.71 10.87 -6.51
N ALA A 58 -4.07 11.80 -7.20
CA ALA A 58 -2.62 11.80 -7.36
C ALA A 58 -1.90 11.95 -6.00
N ARG A 59 -2.43 12.80 -5.10
CA ARG A 59 -1.86 12.96 -3.76
C ARG A 59 -1.89 11.68 -2.96
N VAL A 60 -3.02 10.98 -3.00
CA VAL A 60 -3.16 9.71 -2.28
C VAL A 60 -2.22 8.65 -2.85
N GLN A 61 -2.15 8.57 -4.18
CA GLN A 61 -1.30 7.60 -4.84
C GLN A 61 0.20 7.83 -4.60
N ALA A 62 0.60 9.06 -4.34
CA ALA A 62 1.99 9.43 -4.08
C ALA A 62 2.37 9.45 -2.59
N ALA A 63 1.40 9.28 -1.70
CA ALA A 63 1.63 9.41 -0.27
C ALA A 63 2.35 8.20 0.32
N ASP A 64 3.12 8.44 1.38
CA ASP A 64 3.75 7.38 2.13
C ASP A 64 2.75 6.71 3.10
N PRO A 65 3.09 5.53 3.65
CA PRO A 65 2.17 4.82 4.54
C PRO A 65 1.71 5.61 5.76
N GLU A 66 2.57 6.40 6.35
CA GLU A 66 2.22 7.21 7.52
C GLU A 66 1.20 8.27 7.17
N THR A 67 1.38 8.92 6.04
CA THR A 67 0.44 9.92 5.55
C THR A 67 -0.90 9.29 5.19
N LEU A 68 -0.88 8.12 4.55
CA LEU A 68 -2.11 7.39 4.23
C LEU A 68 -2.89 7.02 5.49
N LEU A 69 -2.20 6.56 6.52
CA LEU A 69 -2.82 6.23 7.80
C LEU A 69 -3.45 7.47 8.43
N HIS A 70 -2.73 8.57 8.44
CA HIS A 70 -3.22 9.83 9.00
C HIS A 70 -4.48 10.31 8.28
N TRP A 71 -4.47 10.31 6.96
CA TRP A 71 -5.64 10.70 6.17
C TRP A 71 -6.82 9.74 6.37
N SER A 72 -6.55 8.46 6.54
CA SER A 72 -7.59 7.47 6.84
C SER A 72 -8.30 7.77 8.16
N GLU A 73 -7.55 8.22 9.14
CA GLU A 73 -8.12 8.65 10.42
C GLU A 73 -8.95 9.93 10.23
N GLN A 74 -8.45 10.87 9.44
CA GLN A 74 -9.16 12.13 9.19
C GLN A 74 -10.49 11.93 8.46
N VAL A 75 -10.60 10.92 7.61
CA VAL A 75 -11.85 10.61 6.90
C VAL A 75 -13.00 10.42 7.87
N LEU A 76 -12.74 9.93 9.06
CA LEU A 76 -13.78 9.65 10.04
C LEU A 76 -14.39 10.92 10.64
N THR A 77 -13.63 12.00 10.72
CA THR A 77 -14.04 13.22 11.44
C THR A 77 -14.07 14.47 10.59
N ALA A 78 -13.35 14.50 9.47
CA ALA A 78 -13.33 15.69 8.60
C ALA A 78 -14.66 15.93 7.94
N ALA A 79 -15.08 17.16 7.88
CA ALA A 79 -16.35 17.54 7.24
C ALA A 79 -16.21 17.67 5.72
N THR A 80 -15.01 18.00 5.24
CA THR A 80 -14.74 18.19 3.81
C THR A 80 -13.48 17.45 3.40
N LEU A 81 -13.34 17.23 2.08
CA LEU A 81 -12.14 16.61 1.51
C LEU A 81 -10.89 17.44 1.83
N ASP A 82 -10.99 18.77 1.75
CA ASP A 82 -9.85 19.64 2.05
C ASP A 82 -9.38 19.47 3.49
N GLU A 83 -10.28 19.25 4.43
CA GLU A 83 -9.92 19.03 5.83
C GLU A 83 -9.14 17.72 6.02
N VAL A 84 -9.43 16.70 5.23
CA VAL A 84 -8.69 15.45 5.28
C VAL A 84 -7.21 15.70 4.97
N PHE A 85 -6.94 16.49 3.93
CA PHE A 85 -5.58 16.75 3.47
C PHE A 85 -4.89 17.89 4.22
N ALA A 86 -5.61 18.71 4.92
CA ALA A 86 -5.04 19.84 5.65
C ALA A 86 -4.35 19.44 6.96
N ALA A 87 -4.65 18.27 7.46
CA ALA A 87 -4.14 17.82 8.74
C ALA A 87 -2.72 17.23 8.64
#